data_d83eeacf518cac8db2432254d5e3e493
#
_entry.id   d83eeacf518cac8db2432254d5e3e493
#
_cell.length_a   1.000
_cell.length_b   1.000
_cell.length_c   1.000
_cell.angle_alpha   90.00
_cell.angle_beta   90.00
_cell.angle_gamma   90.00
#
_symmetry.space_group_name_H-M   'P 1'
#
loop_
_entity.id
_entity.type
_entity.pdbx_description
1 polymer ?
#
loop_
_entity_poly.entity_id
_entity_poly.type
_entity_poly.pdbx_seq_one_letter_code
_entity_poly.pdbx_strand_id
1 'polypeptide(L)'
;MTKRITTLLIALMCCGAGFAQKTEVRRLEGEIGIGLVNGVNSLTLDNCATGPKLYGELRYNFRMLPIDVGMQVSGSYFWREAESQPERLKSRSYNVMAVADYNLFRGRRVSLFAGVGVGLGVLSMSHPIDIKNPDAHWAGYSTGEGKNKPCFSPRVGVELFNHLRLTVHYMAEEKANNHFGFSIGGVIGGGRKR
;
A
#
# COMPACT_ATOMS: atom_id res chain seq x y z
N MET A 1 19.15 17.68 14.22
CA MET A 1 17.80 17.13 14.41
C MET A 1 17.69 15.63 14.11
N THR A 2 18.30 15.11 13.08
CA THR A 2 18.25 13.69 12.65
C THR A 2 18.68 12.68 13.73
N LYS A 3 19.79 12.92 14.43
CA LYS A 3 20.27 11.99 15.48
C LYS A 3 19.27 11.76 16.62
N ARG A 4 18.54 12.80 17.04
CA ARG A 4 17.53 12.69 18.12
C ARG A 4 16.30 11.89 17.68
N ILE A 5 15.87 12.03 16.42
CA ILE A 5 14.76 11.28 15.86
C ILE A 5 15.11 9.80 15.72
N THR A 6 16.34 9.49 15.28
CA THR A 6 16.82 8.11 15.17
C THR A 6 16.93 7.44 16.55
N THR A 7 17.42 8.16 17.56
CA THR A 7 17.49 7.63 18.94
C THR A 7 16.10 7.38 19.52
N LEU A 8 15.14 8.27 19.26
CA LEU A 8 13.75 8.11 19.71
C LEU A 8 13.08 6.89 19.04
N LEU A 9 13.30 6.69 17.73
CA LEU A 9 12.81 5.54 16.99
C LEU A 9 13.40 4.22 17.52
N ILE A 10 14.71 4.20 17.78
CA ILE A 10 15.37 3.00 18.35
C ILE A 10 14.86 2.73 19.77
N ALA A 11 14.70 3.76 20.60
CA ALA A 11 14.14 3.61 21.95
C ALA A 11 12.70 3.11 21.92
N LEU A 12 11.87 3.59 21.00
CA LEU A 12 10.49 3.08 20.78
C LEU A 12 10.48 1.61 20.34
N MET A 13 11.40 1.24 19.45
CA MET A 13 11.55 -0.17 19.03
C MET A 13 12.03 -1.07 20.17
N CYS A 14 12.99 -0.60 20.99
CA CYS A 14 13.47 -1.36 22.15
C CYS A 14 12.42 -1.50 23.25
N CYS A 15 11.64 -0.46 23.54
CA CYS A 15 10.52 -0.54 24.48
C CYS A 15 9.44 -1.50 24.00
N GLY A 16 9.15 -1.52 22.67
CA GLY A 16 8.20 -2.45 22.07
C GLY A 16 8.62 -3.92 22.21
N ALA A 17 9.91 -4.22 22.14
CA ALA A 17 10.41 -5.59 22.27
C ALA A 17 10.14 -6.21 23.67
N GLY A 18 10.08 -5.40 24.72
CA GLY A 18 9.75 -5.84 26.08
C GLY A 18 8.30 -6.30 26.27
N PHE A 19 7.40 -5.89 25.40
CA PHE A 19 5.99 -6.30 25.41
C PHE A 19 5.65 -7.44 24.47
N ALA A 20 6.64 -8.08 23.85
CA ALA A 20 6.45 -9.25 23.01
C ALA A 20 5.92 -10.41 23.87
N GLN A 21 4.63 -10.37 24.16
CA GLN A 21 3.94 -11.47 24.83
C GLN A 21 4.04 -12.71 23.97
N LYS A 22 4.42 -13.86 24.60
CA LYS A 22 4.40 -15.21 24.04
C LYS A 22 2.98 -15.64 23.64
N THR A 23 2.33 -14.91 22.73
CA THR A 23 1.03 -15.30 22.21
C THR A 23 1.28 -16.16 20.99
N GLU A 24 0.97 -17.46 21.07
CA GLU A 24 1.00 -18.30 19.89
C GLU A 24 -0.05 -17.87 18.90
N VAL A 25 0.41 -17.38 17.76
CA VAL A 25 -0.45 -17.00 16.63
C VAL A 25 -0.30 -18.03 15.51
N ARG A 26 -1.28 -18.11 14.64
CA ARG A 26 -1.22 -18.95 13.45
C ARG A 26 -0.13 -18.41 12.52
N ARG A 27 0.63 -19.34 11.91
CA ARG A 27 1.81 -18.98 11.12
C ARG A 27 1.48 -18.33 9.78
N LEU A 28 0.45 -18.85 9.11
CA LEU A 28 0.02 -18.35 7.80
C LEU A 28 -1.25 -17.54 7.95
N GLU A 29 -1.27 -16.43 7.26
CA GLU A 29 -2.35 -15.48 7.26
C GLU A 29 -2.52 -14.92 5.86
N GLY A 30 -3.74 -14.99 5.36
CA GLY A 30 -4.12 -14.40 4.08
C GLY A 30 -5.01 -13.19 4.30
N GLU A 31 -4.87 -12.19 3.46
CA GLU A 31 -5.69 -10.98 3.48
C GLU A 31 -6.14 -10.63 2.06
N ILE A 32 -7.39 -10.26 1.93
CA ILE A 32 -7.93 -9.65 0.71
C ILE A 32 -8.63 -8.36 1.13
N GLY A 33 -8.35 -7.28 0.43
CA GLY A 33 -8.91 -5.99 0.79
C GLY A 33 -9.10 -5.05 -0.38
N ILE A 34 -9.89 -4.04 -0.08
CA ILE A 34 -10.20 -2.93 -0.97
C ILE A 34 -9.77 -1.62 -0.31
N GLY A 35 -9.56 -0.60 -1.09
CA GLY A 35 -9.15 0.70 -0.56
C GLY A 35 -9.42 1.83 -1.51
N LEU A 36 -9.06 3.00 -1.04
CA LEU A 36 -9.05 4.24 -1.79
C LEU A 36 -7.63 4.77 -1.81
N VAL A 37 -7.20 5.26 -2.96
CA VAL A 37 -5.90 5.91 -3.16
C VAL A 37 -6.10 7.32 -3.67
N ASN A 38 -5.23 8.21 -3.20
CA ASN A 38 -5.19 9.60 -3.65
C ASN A 38 -3.78 9.92 -4.11
N GLY A 39 -3.62 10.30 -5.37
CA GLY A 39 -2.33 10.65 -5.94
C GLY A 39 -1.77 11.91 -5.29
N VAL A 40 -0.49 11.87 -4.94
CA VAL A 40 0.25 13.04 -4.45
C VAL A 40 1.05 13.58 -5.61
N ASN A 41 0.57 14.66 -6.21
CA ASN A 41 1.38 15.36 -7.18
C ASN A 41 2.37 16.27 -6.44
N SER A 42 3.65 16.19 -6.78
CA SER A 42 4.71 16.98 -6.13
C SER A 42 4.58 18.48 -6.38
N LEU A 43 3.63 18.94 -7.19
CA LEU A 43 3.50 20.33 -7.61
C LEU A 43 2.20 21.01 -7.17
N THR A 44 1.10 20.30 -6.99
CA THR A 44 -0.15 20.89 -6.46
C THR A 44 -1.05 19.79 -5.88
N LEU A 45 -1.42 19.92 -4.62
CA LEU A 45 -2.36 19.01 -3.93
C LEU A 45 -3.79 19.08 -4.47
N ASP A 46 -4.07 20.04 -5.36
CA ASP A 46 -5.45 20.43 -5.69
C ASP A 46 -6.11 19.59 -6.80
N ASN A 47 -5.35 18.77 -7.55
CA ASN A 47 -5.86 18.15 -8.77
C ASN A 47 -5.76 16.60 -8.81
N CYS A 48 -5.69 15.95 -7.66
CA CYS A 48 -5.66 14.49 -7.60
C CYS A 48 -7.00 13.90 -7.21
N ALA A 49 -7.62 13.16 -8.13
CA ALA A 49 -8.87 12.47 -7.83
C ALA A 49 -8.60 11.14 -7.13
N THR A 50 -9.44 10.84 -6.15
CA THR A 50 -9.42 9.57 -5.43
C THR A 50 -9.87 8.43 -6.32
N GLY A 51 -9.20 7.29 -6.23
CA GLY A 51 -9.53 6.09 -6.99
C GLY A 51 -9.50 4.81 -6.17
N PRO A 52 -10.06 3.72 -6.69
CA PRO A 52 -10.10 2.44 -5.99
C PRO A 52 -8.75 1.72 -6.00
N LYS A 53 -8.53 0.92 -4.96
CA LYS A 53 -7.45 -0.06 -4.83
C LYS A 53 -8.03 -1.42 -4.47
N LEU A 54 -7.49 -2.46 -5.08
CA LEU A 54 -7.71 -3.86 -4.70
C LEU A 54 -6.35 -4.49 -4.37
N TYR A 55 -6.30 -5.34 -3.34
CA TYR A 55 -5.07 -6.06 -3.00
C TYR A 55 -5.34 -7.42 -2.39
N GLY A 56 -4.35 -8.30 -2.54
CA GLY A 56 -4.25 -9.55 -1.82
C GLY A 56 -2.86 -9.65 -1.17
N GLU A 57 -2.81 -10.20 0.03
CA GLU A 57 -1.57 -10.34 0.79
C GLU A 57 -1.51 -11.71 1.46
N LEU A 58 -0.34 -12.32 1.44
CA LEU A 58 -0.05 -13.55 2.18
C LEU A 58 1.12 -13.28 3.13
N ARG A 59 0.93 -13.56 4.41
CA ARG A 59 1.92 -13.30 5.46
C ARG A 59 2.29 -14.58 6.21
N TYR A 60 3.56 -14.63 6.62
CA TYR A 60 4.09 -15.60 7.56
C TYR A 60 4.42 -14.91 8.89
N ASN A 61 3.78 -15.35 9.93
CA ASN A 61 3.91 -14.85 11.29
C ASN A 61 5.03 -15.56 12.03
N PHE A 62 6.09 -14.86 12.42
CA PHE A 62 7.15 -15.45 13.26
C PHE A 62 6.62 -15.73 14.66
N ARG A 63 6.93 -16.93 15.17
CA ARG A 63 6.38 -17.43 16.44
C ARG A 63 6.89 -16.67 17.66
N MET A 64 8.15 -16.25 17.63
CA MET A 64 8.84 -15.64 18.77
C MET A 64 9.05 -14.12 18.64
N LEU A 65 8.76 -13.59 17.49
CA LEU A 65 8.96 -12.17 17.16
C LEU A 65 7.62 -11.52 16.83
N PRO A 66 7.41 -10.29 17.21
CA PRO A 66 6.22 -9.51 16.82
C PRO A 66 6.32 -9.04 15.36
N ILE A 67 6.92 -9.83 14.50
CA ILE A 67 7.18 -9.51 13.10
C ILE A 67 6.44 -10.52 12.24
N ASP A 68 5.86 -10.06 11.17
CA ASP A 68 5.44 -10.88 10.05
C ASP A 68 6.10 -10.41 8.75
N VAL A 69 6.26 -11.34 7.83
CA VAL A 69 6.75 -11.06 6.49
C VAL A 69 5.83 -11.70 5.47
N GLY A 70 5.71 -11.09 4.31
CA GLY A 70 4.79 -11.62 3.32
C GLY A 70 5.01 -11.05 1.93
N MET A 71 4.06 -11.36 1.07
CA MET A 71 3.96 -10.81 -0.27
C MET A 71 2.59 -10.18 -0.48
N GLN A 72 2.57 -9.00 -1.07
CA GLN A 72 1.36 -8.29 -1.46
C GLN A 72 1.33 -8.11 -2.97
N VAL A 73 0.18 -8.35 -3.55
CA VAL A 73 -0.14 -7.96 -4.92
C VAL A 73 -1.27 -6.95 -4.86
N SER A 74 -1.12 -5.82 -5.53
CA SER A 74 -2.15 -4.78 -5.54
C SER A 74 -2.32 -4.13 -6.89
N GLY A 75 -3.55 -3.69 -7.17
CA GLY A 75 -3.90 -2.85 -8.30
C GLY A 75 -4.60 -1.59 -7.81
N SER A 76 -4.20 -0.45 -8.29
CA SER A 76 -4.82 0.84 -8.00
C SER A 76 -5.13 1.59 -9.29
N TYR A 77 -6.18 2.38 -9.23
CA TYR A 77 -6.68 3.15 -10.36
C TYR A 77 -7.07 4.54 -9.86
N PHE A 78 -6.50 5.58 -10.43
CA PHE A 78 -6.80 6.96 -10.04
C PHE A 78 -6.73 7.90 -11.24
N TRP A 79 -7.38 9.06 -11.11
CA TRP A 79 -7.41 10.07 -12.15
C TRP A 79 -6.51 11.24 -11.77
N ARG A 80 -5.94 11.86 -12.81
CA ARG A 80 -5.19 13.10 -12.71
C ARG A 80 -5.82 14.12 -13.63
N GLU A 81 -5.84 15.36 -13.20
CA GLU A 81 -6.14 16.50 -14.05
C GLU A 81 -4.80 17.10 -14.51
N ALA A 82 -4.62 17.24 -15.81
CA ALA A 82 -3.47 17.95 -16.35
C ALA A 82 -3.85 19.42 -16.53
N GLU A 83 -3.00 20.34 -16.01
CA GLU A 83 -3.25 21.80 -16.08
C GLU A 83 -3.48 22.34 -17.50
N SER A 84 -3.01 21.65 -18.52
CA SER A 84 -3.06 22.08 -19.92
C SER A 84 -4.11 21.35 -20.78
N GLN A 85 -4.81 20.37 -20.22
CA GLN A 85 -5.79 19.58 -20.97
C GLN A 85 -7.08 19.39 -20.17
N PRO A 86 -8.26 19.63 -20.79
CA PRO A 86 -9.56 19.45 -20.12
C PRO A 86 -9.89 17.98 -19.84
N GLU A 87 -9.03 17.05 -20.22
CA GLU A 87 -9.27 15.63 -20.09
C GLU A 87 -8.47 15.01 -18.94
N ARG A 88 -9.15 14.18 -18.15
CA ARG A 88 -8.57 13.49 -17.00
C ARG A 88 -7.64 12.37 -17.46
N LEU A 89 -6.38 12.43 -17.08
CA LEU A 89 -5.45 11.32 -17.28
C LEU A 89 -5.78 10.18 -16.33
N LYS A 90 -5.89 8.98 -16.88
CA LYS A 90 -6.11 7.75 -16.10
C LYS A 90 -4.77 7.10 -15.79
N SER A 91 -4.50 6.84 -14.53
CA SER A 91 -3.31 6.13 -14.08
C SER A 91 -3.69 4.78 -13.46
N ARG A 92 -2.99 3.74 -13.87
CA ARG A 92 -3.12 2.39 -13.31
C ARG A 92 -1.77 1.97 -12.78
N SER A 93 -1.76 1.43 -11.58
CA SER A 93 -0.55 0.91 -10.96
C SER A 93 -0.82 -0.51 -10.46
N TYR A 94 0.02 -1.45 -10.89
CA TYR A 94 0.01 -2.83 -10.42
C TYR A 94 1.32 -3.12 -9.72
N ASN A 95 1.26 -3.61 -8.49
CA ASN A 95 2.43 -3.76 -7.65
C ASN A 95 2.53 -5.18 -7.11
N VAL A 96 3.76 -5.70 -7.10
CA VAL A 96 4.13 -6.91 -6.36
C VAL A 96 5.22 -6.52 -5.37
N MET A 97 4.96 -6.71 -4.10
CA MET A 97 5.83 -6.26 -3.02
C MET A 97 6.09 -7.36 -2.00
N ALA A 98 7.33 -7.45 -1.53
CA ALA A 98 7.63 -8.08 -0.26
C ALA A 98 7.27 -7.09 0.86
N VAL A 99 6.63 -7.56 1.91
CA VAL A 99 6.15 -6.74 3.01
C VAL A 99 6.68 -7.28 4.33
N ALA A 100 6.95 -6.38 5.27
CA ALA A 100 7.33 -6.72 6.63
C ALA A 100 6.64 -5.77 7.61
N ASP A 101 5.94 -6.32 8.60
CA ASP A 101 5.23 -5.57 9.62
C ASP A 101 5.73 -5.94 11.00
N TYR A 102 5.79 -4.95 11.87
CA TYR A 102 5.97 -5.07 13.30
C TYR A 102 4.63 -4.90 13.99
N ASN A 103 4.20 -5.90 14.74
CA ASN A 103 2.89 -5.94 15.39
C ASN A 103 2.97 -5.68 16.89
N LEU A 104 2.29 -4.65 17.34
CA LEU A 104 2.07 -4.36 18.75
C LEU A 104 0.75 -5.01 19.20
N PHE A 105 0.78 -5.62 20.39
CA PHE A 105 -0.39 -6.30 20.99
C PHE A 105 -0.97 -7.45 20.16
N ARG A 106 -0.11 -8.14 19.44
CA ARG A 106 -0.47 -9.26 18.58
C ARG A 106 -1.33 -10.32 19.31
N GLY A 107 -2.37 -10.82 18.61
CA GLY A 107 -3.28 -11.82 19.15
C GLY A 107 -4.30 -11.28 20.15
N ARG A 108 -4.34 -9.98 20.39
CA ARG A 108 -5.45 -9.29 21.10
C ARG A 108 -6.59 -8.95 20.14
N ARG A 109 -7.72 -8.55 20.69
CA ARG A 109 -8.86 -8.07 19.88
C ARG A 109 -8.55 -6.85 19.06
N VAL A 110 -7.57 -6.05 19.51
CA VAL A 110 -7.03 -4.88 18.80
C VAL A 110 -5.51 -5.01 18.81
N SER A 111 -4.93 -4.99 17.65
CA SER A 111 -3.50 -5.03 17.42
C SER A 111 -3.12 -3.87 16.51
N LEU A 112 -1.99 -3.23 16.79
CA LEU A 112 -1.44 -2.16 15.95
C LEU A 112 -0.27 -2.71 15.17
N PHE A 113 -0.07 -2.23 13.96
CA PHE A 113 1.12 -2.58 13.19
C PHE A 113 1.72 -1.37 12.49
N ALA A 114 3.02 -1.46 12.27
CA ALA A 114 3.77 -0.55 11.43
C ALA A 114 4.73 -1.37 10.57
N GLY A 115 4.82 -1.08 9.30
CA GLY A 115 5.62 -1.86 8.39
C GLY A 115 6.01 -1.15 7.13
N VAL A 116 6.68 -1.90 6.27
CA VAL A 116 7.15 -1.45 4.97
C VAL A 116 6.93 -2.51 3.91
N GLY A 117 6.67 -2.06 2.70
CA GLY A 117 6.68 -2.88 1.50
C GLY A 117 7.77 -2.41 0.54
N VAL A 118 8.45 -3.33 -0.10
CA VAL A 118 9.41 -3.07 -1.19
C VAL A 118 9.13 -4.00 -2.34
N GLY A 119 9.19 -3.50 -3.56
CA GLY A 119 8.86 -4.33 -4.70
C GLY A 119 8.99 -3.64 -6.04
N LEU A 120 8.23 -4.15 -6.98
CA LEU A 120 8.16 -3.65 -8.34
C LEU A 120 6.72 -3.27 -8.67
N GLY A 121 6.56 -2.10 -9.27
CA GLY A 121 5.32 -1.63 -9.83
C GLY A 121 5.37 -1.56 -11.34
N VAL A 122 4.28 -1.92 -11.98
CA VAL A 122 4.06 -1.71 -13.40
C VAL A 122 3.07 -0.58 -13.55
N LEU A 123 3.53 0.52 -14.10
CA LEU A 123 2.72 1.69 -14.35
C LEU A 123 2.17 1.67 -15.76
N SER A 124 0.87 1.79 -15.90
CA SER A 124 0.20 2.03 -17.17
C SER A 124 -0.54 3.37 -17.10
N MET A 125 -0.09 4.33 -17.89
CA MET A 125 -0.78 5.61 -18.07
C MET A 125 -1.55 5.57 -19.38
N SER A 126 -2.83 5.92 -19.32
CA SER A 126 -3.66 6.05 -20.52
C SER A 126 -3.86 7.53 -20.81
N HIS A 127 -3.41 7.95 -21.97
CA HIS A 127 -3.68 9.30 -22.48
C HIS A 127 -4.94 9.24 -23.35
N PRO A 128 -5.87 10.19 -23.22
CA PRO A 128 -6.94 10.33 -24.21
C PRO A 128 -6.31 10.65 -25.57
N ILE A 129 -6.70 9.92 -26.58
CA ILE A 129 -6.28 10.22 -27.95
C ILE A 129 -7.12 11.41 -28.41
N ASP A 130 -6.47 12.43 -28.91
CA ASP A 130 -7.15 13.61 -29.49
C ASP A 130 -8.02 13.16 -30.69
N ILE A 131 -9.34 13.29 -30.53
CA ILE A 131 -10.35 12.87 -31.52
C ILE A 131 -10.26 13.71 -32.80
N LYS A 132 -9.46 14.76 -32.83
CA LYS A 132 -9.26 15.60 -34.01
C LYS A 132 -8.42 14.97 -35.10
N ASN A 133 -7.84 13.81 -34.86
CA ASN A 133 -7.09 13.07 -35.87
C ASN A 133 -8.03 12.05 -36.55
N PRO A 134 -8.51 12.31 -37.80
CA PRO A 134 -9.50 11.47 -38.48
C PRO A 134 -9.03 10.05 -38.79
N ASP A 135 -7.74 9.77 -38.68
CA ASP A 135 -7.15 8.43 -38.86
C ASP A 135 -7.14 7.57 -37.61
N ALA A 136 -7.54 8.13 -36.45
CA ALA A 136 -7.69 7.38 -35.21
C ALA A 136 -9.04 6.68 -35.15
N HIS A 137 -9.19 5.57 -35.88
CA HIS A 137 -10.42 4.75 -35.93
C HIS A 137 -10.82 4.09 -34.60
N TRP A 138 -10.06 4.27 -33.55
CA TRP A 138 -10.39 3.79 -32.22
C TRP A 138 -10.22 4.92 -31.23
N ALA A 139 -11.26 5.29 -30.56
CA ALA A 139 -11.20 6.06 -29.34
C ALA A 139 -10.50 5.19 -28.25
N GLY A 140 -9.26 4.85 -28.51
CA GLY A 140 -8.41 4.04 -27.66
C GLY A 140 -7.56 4.95 -26.78
N TYR A 141 -7.31 4.51 -25.60
CA TYR A 141 -6.32 5.12 -24.74
C TYR A 141 -4.94 4.59 -25.14
N SER A 142 -3.99 5.45 -25.48
CA SER A 142 -2.61 5.05 -25.59
C SER A 142 -2.13 4.61 -24.21
N THR A 143 -1.83 3.33 -24.05
CA THR A 143 -1.10 2.85 -22.88
C THR A 143 0.35 3.22 -23.06
N GLY A 144 0.84 4.17 -22.28
CA GLY A 144 2.29 4.39 -22.17
C GLY A 144 2.96 3.05 -21.81
N GLU A 145 4.16 2.82 -22.35
CA GLU A 145 4.92 1.60 -22.08
C GLU A 145 5.01 1.36 -20.57
N GLY A 146 4.44 0.23 -20.13
CA GLY A 146 4.55 -0.23 -18.76
C GLY A 146 6.02 -0.49 -18.43
N LYS A 147 6.64 0.43 -17.71
CA LYS A 147 8.02 0.25 -17.22
C LYS A 147 7.95 -0.30 -15.81
N ASN A 148 8.70 -1.36 -15.55
CA ASN A 148 8.90 -1.86 -14.20
C ASN A 148 9.66 -0.82 -13.39
N LYS A 149 9.08 -0.32 -12.32
CA LYS A 149 9.66 0.67 -11.42
C LYS A 149 9.79 0.10 -10.02
N PRO A 150 10.90 0.36 -9.32
CA PRO A 150 10.98 0.01 -7.90
C PRO A 150 9.91 0.80 -7.13
N CYS A 151 9.26 0.15 -6.19
CA CYS A 151 8.29 0.77 -5.32
C CYS A 151 8.62 0.52 -3.85
N PHE A 152 8.26 1.50 -3.01
CA PHE A 152 8.43 1.48 -1.57
C PHE A 152 7.15 1.96 -0.90
N SER A 153 6.68 1.22 0.11
CA SER A 153 5.41 1.52 0.76
C SER A 153 5.52 1.42 2.28
N PRO A 154 5.81 2.52 2.99
CA PRO A 154 5.58 2.58 4.43
C PRO A 154 4.08 2.46 4.71
N ARG A 155 3.75 1.69 5.74
CA ARG A 155 2.36 1.42 6.12
C ARG A 155 2.18 1.33 7.62
N VAL A 156 1.03 1.77 8.09
CA VAL A 156 0.61 1.63 9.49
C VAL A 156 -0.87 1.26 9.53
N GLY A 157 -1.27 0.60 10.58
CA GLY A 157 -2.68 0.25 10.69
C GLY A 157 -3.06 -0.44 11.98
N VAL A 158 -4.30 -0.88 11.99
CA VAL A 158 -4.90 -1.58 13.10
C VAL A 158 -5.59 -2.84 12.60
N GLU A 159 -5.40 -3.93 13.31
CA GLU A 159 -6.12 -5.17 13.11
C GLU A 159 -7.13 -5.36 14.23
N LEU A 160 -8.39 -5.55 13.86
CA LEU A 160 -9.51 -5.70 14.75
C LEU A 160 -10.01 -7.15 14.72
N PHE A 161 -10.23 -7.71 15.91
CA PHE A 161 -10.78 -9.06 16.10
C PHE A 161 -10.02 -10.18 15.40
N ASN A 162 -8.79 -9.93 14.93
CA ASN A 162 -7.96 -10.82 14.11
C ASN A 162 -8.61 -11.20 12.74
N HIS A 163 -9.52 -10.37 12.26
CA HIS A 163 -10.24 -10.63 11.01
C HIS A 163 -10.37 -9.38 10.12
N LEU A 164 -10.27 -8.21 10.67
CA LEU A 164 -10.42 -6.96 9.95
C LEU A 164 -9.16 -6.12 10.10
N ARG A 165 -8.56 -5.74 9.00
CA ARG A 165 -7.35 -4.90 8.98
C ARG A 165 -7.61 -3.58 8.28
N LEU A 166 -7.32 -2.49 8.97
CA LEU A 166 -7.38 -1.14 8.44
C LEU A 166 -5.96 -0.64 8.26
N THR A 167 -5.62 -0.18 7.06
CA THR A 167 -4.24 0.20 6.72
C THR A 167 -4.23 1.56 6.06
N VAL A 168 -3.33 2.42 6.53
CA VAL A 168 -2.91 3.65 5.83
C VAL A 168 -1.51 3.40 5.28
N HIS A 169 -1.29 3.73 4.03
CA HIS A 169 0.00 3.53 3.39
C HIS A 169 0.32 4.70 2.46
N TYR A 170 1.60 4.91 2.25
CA TYR A 170 2.12 5.77 1.21
C TYR A 170 2.83 4.89 0.19
N MET A 171 2.58 5.10 -1.08
CA MET A 171 3.26 4.40 -2.16
C MET A 171 4.19 5.36 -2.88
N ALA A 172 5.49 5.08 -2.80
CA ALA A 172 6.52 5.75 -3.58
C ALA A 172 6.92 4.86 -4.75
N GLU A 173 6.60 5.26 -5.96
CA GLU A 173 6.94 4.55 -7.21
C GLU A 173 7.77 5.45 -8.11
N GLU A 174 7.17 6.43 -8.68
CA GLU A 174 7.76 7.48 -9.48
C GLU A 174 7.12 8.80 -9.06
N LYS A 175 7.84 9.92 -9.16
CA LYS A 175 7.33 11.23 -8.71
C LYS A 175 5.90 11.53 -9.16
N ALA A 176 5.57 11.08 -10.35
CA ALA A 176 4.24 11.25 -10.91
C ALA A 176 3.18 10.30 -10.34
N ASN A 177 3.55 9.24 -9.63
CA ASN A 177 2.63 8.17 -9.19
C ASN A 177 2.59 7.93 -7.70
N ASN A 178 3.30 8.75 -6.96
CA ASN A 178 3.22 8.69 -5.51
C ASN A 178 1.78 8.92 -5.07
N HIS A 179 1.30 8.08 -4.18
CA HIS A 179 -0.06 8.19 -3.67
C HIS A 179 -0.16 7.76 -2.21
N PHE A 180 -1.10 8.35 -1.50
CA PHE A 180 -1.57 7.86 -0.22
C PHE A 180 -2.76 6.93 -0.44
N GLY A 181 -2.87 5.93 0.42
CA GLY A 181 -4.02 5.05 0.38
C GLY A 181 -4.52 4.70 1.77
N PHE A 182 -5.83 4.48 1.84
CA PHE A 182 -6.51 3.86 2.96
C PHE A 182 -7.16 2.58 2.46
N SER A 183 -7.01 1.50 3.20
CA SER A 183 -7.58 0.21 2.82
C SER A 183 -8.17 -0.53 4.01
N ILE A 184 -9.14 -1.38 3.69
CA ILE A 184 -9.79 -2.30 4.60
C ILE A 184 -9.67 -3.70 4.03
N GLY A 185 -9.20 -4.64 4.82
CA GLY A 185 -8.98 -6.03 4.44
C GLY A 185 -9.62 -7.01 5.39
N GLY A 186 -10.14 -8.09 4.81
CA GLY A 186 -10.56 -9.27 5.54
C GLY A 186 -9.38 -10.23 5.72
N VAL A 187 -9.09 -10.61 6.95
CA VAL A 187 -7.98 -11.48 7.32
C VAL A 187 -8.48 -12.89 7.59
N ILE A 188 -7.82 -13.87 6.99
CA ILE A 188 -8.10 -15.30 7.16
C ILE A 188 -6.84 -15.97 7.69
N GLY A 189 -6.98 -16.80 8.71
CA GLY A 189 -5.84 -17.52 9.29
C GLY A 189 -5.15 -16.78 10.43
N GLY A 190 -5.45 -15.51 10.66
CA GLY A 190 -4.93 -14.72 11.77
C GLY A 190 -5.43 -15.15 13.13
N GLY A 191 -4.89 -14.54 14.18
CA GLY A 191 -5.33 -14.69 15.53
C GLY A 191 -4.62 -15.74 16.37
N ARG A 192 -5.04 -15.82 17.63
CA ARG A 192 -4.46 -16.71 18.64
C ARG A 192 -4.73 -18.17 18.31
N LYS A 193 -3.70 -18.97 18.37
CA LYS A 193 -3.86 -20.43 18.31
C LYS A 193 -4.54 -20.86 19.61
N ARG A 194 -5.71 -21.45 19.50
CA ARG A 194 -6.41 -22.12 20.63
C ARG A 194 -5.77 -23.45 20.92
#